data_0739586803a39a82dcc53eff33622df1
#
_entry.id   0739586803a39a82dcc53eff33622df1
#
_cell.length_a   1.000
_cell.length_b   1.000
_cell.length_c   1.000
_cell.angle_alpha   90.00
_cell.angle_beta   90.00
_cell.angle_gamma   90.00
#
_symmetry.space_group_name_H-M   'P 1'
#
loop_
_entity.id
_entity.type
_entity.pdbx_description
1 polymer ?
#
loop_
_entity_poly.entity_id
_entity_poly.type
_entity_poly.pdbx_seq_one_letter_code
_entity_poly.pdbx_strand_id
1 'polypeptide(L)'
;MGRRNHVSDRLIQMRRFILLFFVLLLAPNLFAQSPAPVFDLINYGVNIQPDRRVMAVLAALEAARTTDENGETVHVLTTPLSEEGGKFREQLQSDIAAMNDKLRERISLFVISHKQRNPNLTDAEIVSQFISMAYSLSPAPELANPAVTSELPAGLLDVLDFAPIVRDFYKQTVFGSHIDEYYKAYQSRADTSLRNSAREMVADLLTFLQTRPQLTVAERVKVEVQKGKGKKNKLQQLEIRERNRRFFIVPEMLAPAGSVNFLNIKDDYYVIIPPDTDLNFSGVRRGFLQFVIDPIVLRHSKEISTIREAVRKLLDERRKNNPAVSPDVFLTISRSIVSAIDARQVEAELVRIATQRAREQIDSLADVEKKKAVAAQLEAAKLSIADDTAAKLFEDYDKGAVLVFYFAEQLSFPQFA
;
A
#
# COMPACT_ATOMS: atom_id res chain seq x y z
N MET A 1 36.35 27.52 -19.85
CA MET A 1 35.75 28.22 -18.68
C MET A 1 34.21 28.34 -18.80
N GLY A 2 33.50 27.46 -19.49
CA GLY A 2 32.07 27.59 -19.84
C GLY A 2 31.12 26.49 -19.33
N ARG A 3 31.57 25.48 -18.56
CA ARG A 3 30.73 24.34 -18.14
C ARG A 3 30.16 24.42 -16.71
N ARG A 4 30.65 25.32 -15.86
CA ARG A 4 30.16 25.42 -14.44
C ARG A 4 28.83 26.19 -14.27
N ASN A 5 28.50 27.12 -15.19
CA ASN A 5 27.30 27.96 -15.04
C ASN A 5 25.98 27.23 -15.43
N HIS A 6 26.06 26.20 -16.30
CA HIS A 6 24.85 25.49 -16.75
C HIS A 6 24.23 24.53 -15.71
N VAL A 7 25.04 24.02 -14.77
CA VAL A 7 24.56 23.13 -13.69
C VAL A 7 23.88 23.95 -12.60
N SER A 8 24.44 25.15 -12.30
CA SER A 8 23.88 26.07 -11.30
C SER A 8 22.50 26.59 -11.73
N ASP A 9 22.34 26.94 -13.00
CA ASP A 9 21.05 27.46 -13.52
C ASP A 9 19.94 26.40 -13.54
N ARG A 10 20.29 25.16 -13.84
CA ARG A 10 19.33 24.03 -13.77
C ARG A 10 18.93 23.68 -12.34
N LEU A 11 19.84 23.75 -11.37
CA LEU A 11 19.55 23.59 -9.95
C LEU A 11 18.65 24.71 -9.42
N ILE A 12 18.88 25.95 -9.86
CA ILE A 12 18.05 27.11 -9.48
C ILE A 12 16.65 27.02 -10.10
N GLN A 13 16.52 26.57 -11.32
CA GLN A 13 15.22 26.30 -11.96
C GLN A 13 14.49 25.15 -11.29
N MET A 14 15.19 24.08 -10.93
CA MET A 14 14.62 22.95 -10.18
C MET A 14 14.15 23.39 -8.78
N ARG A 15 14.90 24.23 -8.07
CA ARG A 15 14.52 24.85 -6.78
C ARG A 15 13.25 25.69 -6.91
N ARG A 16 13.16 26.55 -7.95
CA ARG A 16 11.96 27.39 -8.21
C ARG A 16 10.75 26.55 -8.57
N PHE A 17 10.95 25.46 -9.28
CA PHE A 17 9.90 24.56 -9.70
C PHE A 17 9.29 23.79 -8.53
N ILE A 18 10.12 23.28 -7.62
CA ILE A 18 9.68 22.55 -6.43
C ILE A 18 9.03 23.50 -5.41
N LEU A 19 9.53 24.74 -5.27
CA LEU A 19 8.87 25.77 -4.49
C LEU A 19 7.45 26.09 -5.04
N LEU A 20 7.28 26.15 -6.35
CA LEU A 20 5.96 26.31 -7.00
C LEU A 20 5.05 25.09 -6.77
N PHE A 21 5.61 23.89 -6.76
CA PHE A 21 4.87 22.66 -6.47
C PHE A 21 4.33 22.61 -5.03
N PHE A 22 5.14 23.05 -4.06
CA PHE A 22 4.71 23.13 -2.66
C PHE A 22 3.79 24.32 -2.37
N VAL A 23 3.98 25.48 -2.99
CA VAL A 23 3.09 26.65 -2.83
C VAL A 23 1.68 26.35 -3.38
N LEU A 24 1.55 25.53 -4.42
CA LEU A 24 0.24 25.09 -4.94
C LEU A 24 -0.46 24.07 -4.01
N LEU A 25 0.27 23.37 -3.15
CA LEU A 25 -0.30 22.52 -2.09
C LEU A 25 -0.89 23.36 -0.93
N LEU A 26 -0.42 24.58 -0.75
CA LEU A 26 -0.76 25.46 0.38
C LEU A 26 -1.78 26.56 0.05
N ALA A 27 -2.49 26.52 -1.09
CA ALA A 27 -3.55 27.48 -1.35
C ALA A 27 -4.65 27.35 -0.27
N PRO A 28 -4.83 28.34 0.62
CA PRO A 28 -5.86 28.25 1.64
C PRO A 28 -7.23 28.31 0.95
N ASN A 29 -7.96 27.19 1.01
CA ASN A 29 -9.38 27.18 0.67
C ASN A 29 -10.14 27.92 1.78
N LEU A 30 -10.42 29.20 1.57
CA LEU A 30 -11.40 29.99 2.36
C LEU A 30 -12.81 29.41 2.12
N PHE A 31 -13.17 28.40 2.88
CA PHE A 31 -14.55 27.93 2.96
C PHE A 31 -15.16 28.29 4.31
N ALA A 32 -16.33 28.93 4.23
CA ALA A 32 -17.18 29.27 5.37
C ALA A 32 -17.38 28.06 6.30
N GLN A 33 -17.30 28.30 7.60
CA GLN A 33 -17.55 27.32 8.67
C GLN A 33 -19.02 26.88 8.64
N SER A 34 -19.29 25.83 7.86
CA SER A 34 -20.44 24.95 8.15
C SER A 34 -20.08 24.08 9.36
N PRO A 35 -21.06 23.62 10.18
CA PRO A 35 -20.76 22.69 11.27
C PRO A 35 -19.95 21.55 10.72
N ALA A 36 -18.81 21.26 11.35
CA ALA A 36 -17.82 20.33 10.82
C ALA A 36 -18.52 19.04 10.42
N PRO A 37 -18.53 18.67 9.13
CA PRO A 37 -19.16 17.44 8.71
C PRO A 37 -18.46 16.30 9.45
N VAL A 38 -19.23 15.37 10.00
CA VAL A 38 -18.70 14.15 10.59
C VAL A 38 -17.69 13.57 9.60
N PHE A 39 -16.44 13.39 10.03
CA PHE A 39 -15.36 12.91 9.16
C PHE A 39 -15.72 11.50 8.69
N ASP A 40 -16.14 11.39 7.42
CA ASP A 40 -16.50 10.13 6.81
C ASP A 40 -15.44 9.73 5.79
N LEU A 41 -14.86 8.55 5.97
CA LEU A 41 -13.82 7.98 5.13
C LEU A 41 -14.22 7.91 3.64
N ILE A 42 -15.49 7.68 3.35
CA ILE A 42 -16.03 7.59 1.98
C ILE A 42 -15.83 8.91 1.23
N ASN A 43 -15.95 10.04 1.92
CA ASN A 43 -15.74 11.36 1.34
C ASN A 43 -14.29 11.62 0.91
N TYR A 44 -13.39 10.76 1.33
CA TYR A 44 -11.96 10.77 0.98
C TYR A 44 -11.56 9.57 0.12
N GLY A 45 -12.55 8.85 -0.40
CA GLY A 45 -12.33 7.68 -1.27
C GLY A 45 -11.91 6.40 -0.53
N VAL A 46 -11.89 6.41 0.80
CA VAL A 46 -11.43 5.27 1.61
C VAL A 46 -12.60 4.34 1.93
N ASN A 47 -12.42 3.06 1.61
CA ASN A 47 -13.37 1.99 1.86
C ASN A 47 -12.70 0.90 2.68
N ILE A 48 -13.37 0.40 3.72
CA ILE A 48 -12.88 -0.72 4.53
C ILE A 48 -13.82 -1.89 4.29
N GLN A 49 -13.34 -2.89 3.57
CA GLN A 49 -14.16 -4.07 3.25
C GLN A 49 -13.29 -5.28 2.91
N PRO A 50 -13.68 -6.51 3.32
CA PRO A 50 -13.04 -7.74 2.90
C PRO A 50 -13.19 -7.98 1.39
N ASP A 51 -12.38 -8.89 0.84
CA ASP A 51 -12.52 -9.33 -0.55
C ASP A 51 -12.63 -10.85 -0.63
N ARG A 52 -13.78 -11.34 -1.14
CA ARG A 52 -14.06 -12.79 -1.24
C ARG A 52 -13.05 -13.55 -2.11
N ARG A 53 -12.39 -12.88 -3.06
CA ARG A 53 -11.34 -13.50 -3.89
C ARG A 53 -10.11 -13.80 -3.05
N VAL A 54 -9.67 -12.84 -2.24
CA VAL A 54 -8.53 -13.00 -1.33
C VAL A 54 -8.84 -14.06 -0.29
N MET A 55 -10.03 -13.99 0.33
CA MET A 55 -10.49 -15.00 1.30
C MET A 55 -10.45 -16.42 0.71
N ALA A 56 -10.98 -16.62 -0.51
CA ALA A 56 -11.00 -17.93 -1.15
C ALA A 56 -9.59 -18.45 -1.48
N VAL A 57 -8.71 -17.57 -1.98
CA VAL A 57 -7.34 -17.93 -2.30
C VAL A 57 -6.55 -18.30 -1.06
N LEU A 58 -6.63 -17.50 0.00
CA LEU A 58 -5.89 -17.77 1.23
C LEU A 58 -6.45 -19.00 1.98
N ALA A 59 -7.78 -19.18 1.99
CA ALA A 59 -8.36 -20.39 2.54
C ALA A 59 -7.90 -21.67 1.80
N ALA A 60 -7.75 -21.59 0.47
CA ALA A 60 -7.20 -22.72 -0.30
C ALA A 60 -5.71 -22.96 0.03
N LEU A 61 -4.91 -21.91 0.24
CA LEU A 61 -3.51 -22.04 0.67
C LEU A 61 -3.40 -22.70 2.06
N GLU A 62 -4.31 -22.38 2.98
CA GLU A 62 -4.36 -23.00 4.30
C GLU A 62 -4.65 -24.51 4.27
N ALA A 63 -5.17 -25.02 3.16
CA ALA A 63 -5.36 -26.47 2.97
C ALA A 63 -4.08 -27.21 2.56
N ALA A 64 -3.02 -26.51 2.15
CA ALA A 64 -1.75 -27.13 1.75
C ALA A 64 -1.04 -27.79 2.93
N ARG A 65 -0.68 -29.07 2.79
CA ARG A 65 -0.01 -29.88 3.82
C ARG A 65 1.26 -30.52 3.28
N THR A 66 2.21 -30.71 4.19
CA THR A 66 3.41 -31.51 3.94
C THR A 66 3.71 -32.35 5.16
N THR A 67 4.62 -33.30 5.04
CA THR A 67 5.11 -34.10 6.17
C THR A 67 6.45 -33.53 6.62
N ASP A 68 6.60 -33.27 7.91
CA ASP A 68 7.85 -32.82 8.50
C ASP A 68 8.84 -33.99 8.74
N GLU A 69 10.00 -33.70 9.30
CA GLU A 69 11.06 -34.66 9.59
C GLU A 69 10.64 -35.72 10.63
N ASN A 70 9.63 -35.42 11.43
CA ASN A 70 9.08 -36.35 12.45
C ASN A 70 7.94 -37.20 11.92
N GLY A 71 7.54 -37.03 10.65
CA GLY A 71 6.41 -37.70 10.04
C GLY A 71 5.05 -37.07 10.37
N GLU A 72 5.02 -35.87 10.97
CA GLU A 72 3.78 -35.17 11.27
C GLU A 72 3.31 -34.33 10.09
N THR A 73 1.98 -34.25 9.93
CA THR A 73 1.36 -33.43 8.88
C THR A 73 1.31 -31.97 9.31
N VAL A 74 2.03 -31.09 8.62
CA VAL A 74 2.14 -29.67 8.90
C VAL A 74 1.73 -28.80 7.72
N HIS A 75 1.49 -27.52 7.95
CA HIS A 75 1.24 -26.55 6.87
C HIS A 75 2.50 -26.36 6.00
N VAL A 76 2.32 -26.23 4.68
CA VAL A 76 3.43 -25.91 3.76
C VAL A 76 3.97 -24.50 3.98
N LEU A 77 3.06 -23.54 4.25
CA LEU A 77 3.40 -22.16 4.57
C LEU A 77 3.23 -21.95 6.08
N THR A 78 4.29 -21.53 6.73
CA THR A 78 4.37 -21.41 8.21
C THR A 78 4.37 -19.97 8.67
N THR A 79 3.66 -19.07 7.97
CA THR A 79 3.55 -17.68 8.38
C THR A 79 2.81 -17.55 9.70
N PRO A 80 3.32 -16.73 10.65
CA PRO A 80 2.57 -16.39 11.85
C PRO A 80 1.32 -15.60 11.46
N LEU A 81 0.20 -15.87 12.10
CA LEU A 81 -1.03 -15.10 11.97
C LEU A 81 -1.25 -14.24 13.20
N SER A 82 -2.13 -13.23 13.06
CA SER A 82 -2.68 -12.53 14.22
C SER A 82 -3.47 -13.49 15.13
N GLU A 83 -3.78 -13.09 16.36
CA GLU A 83 -4.59 -13.91 17.28
C GLU A 83 -5.96 -14.26 16.64
N GLU A 84 -6.61 -13.28 16.00
CA GLU A 84 -7.87 -13.50 15.32
C GLU A 84 -7.71 -14.39 14.09
N GLY A 85 -6.60 -14.25 13.37
CA GLY A 85 -6.26 -15.13 12.24
C GLY A 85 -6.05 -16.58 12.68
N GLY A 86 -5.43 -16.80 13.84
CA GLY A 86 -5.28 -18.13 14.45
C GLY A 86 -6.64 -18.79 14.76
N LYS A 87 -7.55 -18.05 15.40
CA LYS A 87 -8.92 -18.50 15.70
C LYS A 87 -9.69 -18.83 14.41
N PHE A 88 -9.56 -17.96 13.39
CA PHE A 88 -10.19 -18.22 12.10
C PHE A 88 -9.62 -19.44 11.39
N ARG A 89 -8.30 -19.66 11.46
CA ARG A 89 -7.65 -20.88 10.93
C ARG A 89 -8.23 -22.14 11.57
N GLU A 90 -8.45 -22.17 12.88
CA GLU A 90 -9.07 -23.29 13.59
C GLU A 90 -10.51 -23.54 13.10
N GLN A 91 -11.30 -22.48 12.94
CA GLN A 91 -12.65 -22.58 12.38
C GLN A 91 -12.64 -23.12 10.95
N LEU A 92 -11.74 -22.62 10.10
CA LEU A 92 -11.58 -23.04 8.72
C LEU A 92 -11.22 -24.53 8.60
N GLN A 93 -10.47 -25.10 9.57
CA GLN A 93 -10.14 -26.54 9.56
C GLN A 93 -11.39 -27.43 9.49
N SER A 94 -12.48 -27.04 10.13
CA SER A 94 -13.74 -27.81 10.06
C SER A 94 -14.34 -27.81 8.64
N ASP A 95 -14.24 -26.71 7.92
CA ASP A 95 -14.77 -26.57 6.56
C ASP A 95 -13.96 -27.34 5.51
N ILE A 96 -12.66 -27.51 5.77
CA ILE A 96 -11.74 -28.23 4.87
C ILE A 96 -11.51 -29.68 5.28
N ALA A 97 -12.03 -30.11 6.43
CA ALA A 97 -11.82 -31.47 6.96
C ALA A 97 -12.36 -32.56 5.99
N ALA A 98 -13.54 -32.32 5.41
CA ALA A 98 -14.18 -33.23 4.46
C ALA A 98 -13.73 -33.04 2.99
N MET A 99 -12.70 -32.24 2.75
CA MET A 99 -12.17 -32.01 1.41
C MET A 99 -11.61 -33.32 0.81
N ASN A 100 -11.86 -33.52 -0.49
CA ASN A 100 -11.34 -34.65 -1.24
C ASN A 100 -9.79 -34.70 -1.20
N ASP A 101 -9.21 -35.85 -0.88
CA ASP A 101 -7.76 -36.03 -0.76
C ASP A 101 -7.00 -35.69 -2.04
N LYS A 102 -7.54 -35.99 -3.23
CA LYS A 102 -6.93 -35.59 -4.50
C LYS A 102 -6.83 -34.09 -4.68
N LEU A 103 -7.84 -33.34 -4.21
CA LEU A 103 -7.81 -31.87 -4.24
C LEU A 103 -6.77 -31.33 -3.26
N ARG A 104 -6.71 -31.90 -2.04
CA ARG A 104 -5.71 -31.55 -1.03
C ARG A 104 -4.29 -31.80 -1.54
N GLU A 105 -4.06 -32.92 -2.18
CA GLU A 105 -2.77 -33.25 -2.79
C GLU A 105 -2.41 -32.25 -3.90
N ARG A 106 -3.35 -31.91 -4.81
CA ARG A 106 -3.11 -30.91 -5.87
C ARG A 106 -2.74 -29.54 -5.29
N ILE A 107 -3.45 -29.08 -4.25
CA ILE A 107 -3.13 -27.83 -3.55
C ILE A 107 -1.70 -27.91 -2.99
N SER A 108 -1.41 -28.96 -2.23
CA SER A 108 -0.11 -29.15 -1.56
C SER A 108 1.04 -29.20 -2.56
N LEU A 109 0.92 -30.01 -3.61
CA LEU A 109 1.96 -30.14 -4.66
C LEU A 109 2.20 -28.81 -5.37
N PHE A 110 1.15 -28.03 -5.65
CA PHE A 110 1.30 -26.73 -6.29
C PHE A 110 2.11 -25.78 -5.40
N VAL A 111 1.73 -25.63 -4.13
CA VAL A 111 2.38 -24.71 -3.19
C VAL A 111 3.82 -25.15 -2.90
N ILE A 112 4.08 -26.45 -2.70
CA ILE A 112 5.43 -27.01 -2.50
C ILE A 112 6.30 -26.71 -3.72
N SER A 113 5.81 -27.00 -4.93
CA SER A 113 6.55 -26.78 -6.17
C SER A 113 6.84 -25.29 -6.40
N HIS A 114 5.90 -24.41 -6.05
CA HIS A 114 6.10 -22.96 -6.15
C HIS A 114 7.16 -22.49 -5.15
N LYS A 115 7.12 -22.95 -3.90
CA LYS A 115 8.12 -22.63 -2.87
C LYS A 115 9.52 -23.13 -3.28
N GLN A 116 9.63 -24.34 -3.83
CA GLN A 116 10.88 -24.89 -4.32
C GLN A 116 11.50 -24.11 -5.49
N ARG A 117 10.66 -23.57 -6.38
CA ARG A 117 11.12 -22.69 -7.48
C ARG A 117 11.55 -21.31 -7.02
N ASN A 118 11.13 -20.89 -5.84
CA ASN A 118 11.40 -19.58 -5.26
C ASN A 118 12.07 -19.69 -3.88
N PRO A 119 13.25 -20.32 -3.77
CA PRO A 119 13.87 -20.65 -2.48
C PRO A 119 14.32 -19.42 -1.68
N ASN A 120 14.43 -18.27 -2.32
CA ASN A 120 14.86 -17.01 -1.70
C ASN A 120 13.69 -16.19 -1.15
N LEU A 121 12.44 -16.58 -1.43
CA LEU A 121 11.26 -15.91 -0.90
C LEU A 121 10.88 -16.48 0.45
N THR A 122 10.52 -15.59 1.36
CA THR A 122 9.87 -15.95 2.62
C THR A 122 8.44 -16.46 2.36
N ASP A 123 7.88 -17.22 3.29
CA ASP A 123 6.49 -17.68 3.19
C ASP A 123 5.50 -16.51 3.07
N ALA A 124 5.77 -15.38 3.72
CA ALA A 124 4.96 -14.17 3.61
C ALA A 124 5.02 -13.54 2.20
N GLU A 125 6.18 -13.53 1.56
CA GLU A 125 6.34 -13.05 0.18
C GLU A 125 5.64 -13.99 -0.81
N ILE A 126 5.68 -15.29 -0.58
CA ILE A 126 4.91 -16.27 -1.35
C ILE A 126 3.42 -16.00 -1.22
N VAL A 127 2.88 -15.83 0.00
CA VAL A 127 1.47 -15.48 0.23
C VAL A 127 1.10 -14.20 -0.51
N SER A 128 1.97 -13.19 -0.52
CA SER A 128 1.76 -11.92 -1.24
C SER A 128 1.54 -12.11 -2.74
N GLN A 129 2.23 -13.05 -3.37
CA GLN A 129 2.02 -13.38 -4.79
C GLN A 129 0.62 -13.95 -5.05
N PHE A 130 0.13 -14.83 -4.16
CA PHE A 130 -1.22 -15.37 -4.26
C PHE A 130 -2.31 -14.32 -3.99
N ILE A 131 -2.08 -13.39 -3.07
CA ILE A 131 -2.95 -12.23 -2.86
C ILE A 131 -3.06 -11.41 -4.15
N SER A 132 -1.93 -11.14 -4.81
CA SER A 132 -1.90 -10.43 -6.09
C SER A 132 -2.65 -11.19 -7.18
N MET A 133 -2.51 -12.52 -7.24
CA MET A 133 -3.26 -13.38 -8.15
C MET A 133 -4.77 -13.28 -7.91
N ALA A 134 -5.22 -13.26 -6.65
CA ALA A 134 -6.64 -13.15 -6.33
C ALA A 134 -7.30 -11.96 -7.01
N TYR A 135 -6.61 -10.83 -7.09
CA TYR A 135 -7.11 -9.62 -7.75
C TYR A 135 -7.13 -9.70 -9.29
N SER A 136 -6.44 -10.65 -9.89
CA SER A 136 -6.55 -10.92 -11.33
C SER A 136 -7.79 -11.73 -11.68
N LEU A 137 -8.42 -12.40 -10.71
CA LEU A 137 -9.61 -13.24 -10.91
C LEU A 137 -10.88 -12.39 -10.96
N SER A 138 -11.92 -12.93 -11.64
CA SER A 138 -13.27 -12.36 -11.52
C SER A 138 -13.80 -12.53 -10.09
N PRO A 139 -14.83 -11.77 -9.68
CA PRO A 139 -15.47 -11.96 -8.37
C PRO A 139 -15.89 -13.40 -8.12
N ALA A 140 -15.95 -13.81 -6.82
CA ALA A 140 -16.60 -15.06 -6.42
C ALA A 140 -18.11 -15.00 -6.73
N PRO A 141 -18.74 -16.11 -7.07
CA PRO A 141 -18.25 -17.48 -7.02
C PRO A 141 -17.46 -17.97 -8.27
N GLU A 142 -17.45 -17.21 -9.37
CA GLU A 142 -16.86 -17.63 -10.65
C GLU A 142 -15.36 -17.80 -10.55
N LEU A 143 -14.65 -16.85 -9.92
CA LEU A 143 -13.18 -16.84 -9.78
C LEU A 143 -12.46 -17.16 -11.11
N ALA A 144 -13.01 -16.65 -12.22
CA ALA A 144 -12.51 -16.93 -13.57
C ALA A 144 -11.16 -16.24 -13.81
N ASN A 145 -10.33 -16.88 -14.59
CA ASN A 145 -9.06 -16.33 -15.02
C ASN A 145 -9.29 -15.05 -15.85
N PRO A 146 -8.36 -14.09 -15.84
CA PRO A 146 -8.44 -12.91 -16.69
C PRO A 146 -8.47 -13.30 -18.17
N ALA A 147 -9.28 -12.59 -18.95
CA ALA A 147 -9.39 -12.84 -20.39
C ALA A 147 -8.09 -12.50 -21.16
N VAL A 148 -7.29 -11.58 -20.62
CA VAL A 148 -6.02 -11.13 -21.20
C VAL A 148 -4.93 -11.31 -20.16
N THR A 149 -3.94 -12.15 -20.47
CA THR A 149 -2.81 -12.45 -19.58
C THR A 149 -1.54 -11.68 -19.95
N SER A 150 -1.48 -11.11 -21.16
CA SER A 150 -0.29 -10.38 -21.64
C SER A 150 -0.01 -9.08 -20.88
N GLU A 151 -0.99 -8.56 -20.16
CA GLU A 151 -0.85 -7.34 -19.35
C GLU A 151 -0.49 -7.64 -17.88
N LEU A 152 -0.45 -8.93 -17.51
CA LEU A 152 -0.11 -9.33 -16.15
C LEU A 152 1.41 -9.31 -15.94
N PRO A 153 1.89 -8.91 -14.74
CA PRO A 153 3.30 -9.05 -14.39
C PRO A 153 3.76 -10.51 -14.51
N ALA A 154 4.99 -10.73 -14.96
CA ALA A 154 5.53 -12.08 -15.20
C ALA A 154 5.44 -12.98 -13.95
N GLY A 155 5.77 -12.45 -12.76
CA GLY A 155 5.68 -13.21 -11.50
C GLY A 155 4.25 -13.62 -11.12
N LEU A 156 3.22 -12.99 -11.71
CA LEU A 156 1.83 -13.37 -11.49
C LEU A 156 1.43 -14.58 -12.34
N LEU A 157 2.04 -14.74 -13.52
CA LEU A 157 1.79 -15.90 -14.39
C LEU A 157 2.18 -17.19 -13.71
N ASP A 158 3.24 -17.20 -12.89
CA ASP A 158 3.74 -18.38 -12.20
C ASP A 158 2.74 -18.95 -11.16
N VAL A 159 1.85 -18.13 -10.64
CA VAL A 159 0.81 -18.53 -9.67
C VAL A 159 -0.58 -18.60 -10.26
N LEU A 160 -0.79 -18.13 -11.49
CA LEU A 160 -2.12 -18.09 -12.12
C LEU A 160 -2.73 -19.48 -12.33
N ASP A 161 -1.90 -20.51 -12.52
CA ASP A 161 -2.33 -21.90 -12.63
C ASP A 161 -2.93 -22.46 -11.33
N PHE A 162 -2.81 -21.74 -10.23
CA PHE A 162 -3.51 -22.05 -8.98
C PHE A 162 -5.02 -21.70 -9.03
N ALA A 163 -5.43 -20.78 -9.89
CA ALA A 163 -6.82 -20.33 -9.97
C ALA A 163 -7.85 -21.45 -10.23
N PRO A 164 -7.63 -22.43 -11.15
CA PRO A 164 -8.51 -23.60 -11.27
C PRO A 164 -8.62 -24.40 -9.98
N ILE A 165 -7.53 -24.51 -9.23
CA ILE A 165 -7.50 -25.25 -7.96
C ILE A 165 -8.34 -24.52 -6.91
N VAL A 166 -8.25 -23.19 -6.84
CA VAL A 166 -9.09 -22.35 -5.95
C VAL A 166 -10.58 -22.51 -6.30
N ARG A 167 -10.94 -22.55 -7.58
CA ARG A 167 -12.33 -22.79 -8.00
C ARG A 167 -12.84 -24.16 -7.57
N ASP A 168 -12.01 -25.20 -7.71
CA ASP A 168 -12.35 -26.54 -7.25
C ASP A 168 -12.50 -26.57 -5.72
N PHE A 169 -11.59 -25.92 -4.99
CA PHE A 169 -11.68 -25.74 -3.54
C PHE A 169 -12.98 -25.06 -3.13
N TYR A 170 -13.30 -23.91 -3.74
CA TYR A 170 -14.50 -23.15 -3.46
C TYR A 170 -15.79 -23.96 -3.67
N LYS A 171 -15.83 -24.80 -4.70
CA LYS A 171 -17.02 -25.62 -5.05
C LYS A 171 -17.14 -26.92 -4.25
N GLN A 172 -16.03 -27.50 -3.83
CA GLN A 172 -16.01 -28.86 -3.24
C GLN A 172 -15.89 -28.84 -1.71
N THR A 173 -15.64 -27.68 -1.10
CA THR A 173 -15.57 -27.53 0.36
C THR A 173 -16.79 -26.79 0.88
N VAL A 174 -17.03 -26.91 2.19
CA VAL A 174 -18.11 -26.16 2.88
C VAL A 174 -17.80 -24.66 2.94
N PHE A 175 -16.52 -24.29 2.83
CA PHE A 175 -16.06 -22.89 2.81
C PHE A 175 -16.85 -22.01 1.83
N GLY A 176 -17.10 -22.49 0.60
CA GLY A 176 -17.84 -21.74 -0.41
C GLY A 176 -19.27 -21.38 0.02
N SER A 177 -19.92 -22.21 0.82
CA SER A 177 -21.26 -21.95 1.37
C SER A 177 -21.21 -21.01 2.59
N HIS A 178 -20.10 -20.97 3.33
CA HIS A 178 -19.92 -20.14 4.51
C HIS A 178 -19.26 -18.78 4.20
N ILE A 179 -18.82 -18.53 2.98
CA ILE A 179 -18.05 -17.33 2.64
C ILE A 179 -18.77 -16.01 2.97
N ASP A 180 -20.09 -15.98 2.86
CA ASP A 180 -20.88 -14.81 3.22
C ASP A 180 -20.96 -14.56 4.73
N GLU A 181 -20.92 -15.61 5.53
CA GLU A 181 -20.82 -15.52 6.99
C GLU A 181 -19.44 -15.03 7.40
N TYR A 182 -18.40 -15.58 6.81
CA TYR A 182 -17.01 -15.13 7.02
C TYR A 182 -16.81 -13.69 6.57
N TYR A 183 -17.36 -13.31 5.42
CA TYR A 183 -17.30 -11.92 4.96
C TYR A 183 -17.93 -10.96 5.98
N LYS A 184 -19.11 -11.29 6.52
CA LYS A 184 -19.78 -10.48 7.56
C LYS A 184 -18.96 -10.42 8.85
N ALA A 185 -18.36 -11.55 9.27
CA ALA A 185 -17.51 -11.59 10.45
C ALA A 185 -16.26 -10.70 10.26
N TYR A 186 -15.58 -10.79 9.11
CA TYR A 186 -14.46 -9.94 8.76
C TYR A 186 -14.84 -8.46 8.74
N GLN A 187 -15.97 -8.13 8.11
CA GLN A 187 -16.48 -6.76 8.05
C GLN A 187 -16.77 -6.20 9.45
N SER A 188 -17.47 -6.97 10.29
CA SER A 188 -17.76 -6.57 11.67
C SER A 188 -16.50 -6.34 12.49
N ARG A 189 -15.51 -7.20 12.33
CA ARG A 189 -14.20 -7.05 12.99
C ARG A 189 -13.47 -5.80 12.53
N ALA A 190 -13.42 -5.57 11.22
CA ALA A 190 -12.80 -4.39 10.63
C ALA A 190 -13.49 -3.10 11.08
N ASP A 191 -14.81 -3.09 11.15
CA ASP A 191 -15.55 -1.93 11.64
C ASP A 191 -15.22 -1.60 13.10
N THR A 192 -14.93 -2.61 13.91
CA THR A 192 -14.57 -2.44 15.32
C THR A 192 -13.11 -2.01 15.50
N SER A 193 -12.17 -2.66 14.80
CA SER A 193 -10.73 -2.48 15.03
C SER A 193 -10.09 -1.41 14.14
N LEU A 194 -10.50 -1.30 12.86
CA LEU A 194 -9.79 -0.48 11.89
C LEU A 194 -10.45 0.87 11.58
N ARG A 195 -11.78 1.00 11.73
CA ARG A 195 -12.49 2.20 11.26
C ARG A 195 -12.03 3.48 11.95
N ASN A 196 -11.85 3.46 13.27
CA ASN A 196 -11.43 4.64 14.01
C ASN A 196 -9.96 4.98 13.71
N SER A 197 -9.07 3.99 13.74
CA SER A 197 -7.66 4.17 13.39
C SER A 197 -7.49 4.67 11.94
N ALA A 198 -8.31 4.18 10.99
CA ALA A 198 -8.30 4.69 9.61
C ALA A 198 -8.75 6.15 9.52
N ARG A 199 -9.75 6.57 10.31
CA ARG A 199 -10.18 7.97 10.37
C ARG A 199 -9.07 8.89 10.89
N GLU A 200 -8.42 8.48 11.98
CA GLU A 200 -7.30 9.22 12.56
C GLU A 200 -6.16 9.33 11.56
N MET A 201 -5.69 8.22 11.01
CA MET A 201 -4.64 8.20 10.00
C MET A 201 -4.94 9.11 8.80
N VAL A 202 -6.14 9.02 8.23
CA VAL A 202 -6.53 9.83 7.06
C VAL A 202 -6.63 11.30 7.44
N ALA A 203 -7.22 11.64 8.59
CA ALA A 203 -7.33 13.02 9.06
C ALA A 203 -5.96 13.66 9.29
N ASP A 204 -5.05 12.95 9.94
CA ASP A 204 -3.71 13.44 10.26
C ASP A 204 -2.89 13.66 8.98
N LEU A 205 -2.92 12.69 8.05
CA LEU A 205 -2.22 12.81 6.78
C LEU A 205 -2.73 13.96 5.93
N LEU A 206 -4.05 14.14 5.83
CA LEU A 206 -4.63 15.23 5.06
C LEU A 206 -4.43 16.60 5.72
N THR A 207 -4.41 16.65 7.06
CA THR A 207 -4.08 17.85 7.82
C THR A 207 -2.63 18.24 7.59
N PHE A 208 -1.70 17.28 7.64
CA PHE A 208 -0.29 17.55 7.34
C PHE A 208 -0.08 18.01 5.90
N LEU A 209 -0.72 17.36 4.93
CA LEU A 209 -0.59 17.67 3.51
C LEU A 209 -1.35 18.94 3.08
N GLN A 210 -2.26 19.45 3.90
CA GLN A 210 -3.16 20.57 3.55
C GLN A 210 -3.86 20.37 2.20
N THR A 211 -4.20 19.12 1.85
CA THR A 211 -4.80 18.75 0.56
C THR A 211 -5.90 17.70 0.72
N ARG A 212 -6.61 17.44 -0.38
CA ARG A 212 -7.62 16.37 -0.47
C ARG A 212 -7.26 15.41 -1.60
N PRO A 213 -7.60 14.11 -1.45
CA PRO A 213 -7.40 13.15 -2.53
C PRO A 213 -8.27 13.52 -3.74
N GLN A 214 -7.72 13.32 -4.93
CA GLN A 214 -8.48 13.42 -6.16
C GLN A 214 -9.28 12.11 -6.34
N LEU A 215 -10.61 12.21 -6.31
CA LEU A 215 -11.51 11.05 -6.32
C LEU A 215 -11.98 10.63 -7.73
N THR A 216 -11.74 11.46 -8.74
CA THR A 216 -12.12 11.18 -10.13
C THR A 216 -10.96 11.44 -11.08
N VAL A 217 -10.89 10.66 -12.14
CA VAL A 217 -9.94 10.83 -13.25
C VAL A 217 -10.73 10.86 -14.56
N ALA A 218 -10.38 11.81 -15.44
CA ALA A 218 -10.93 11.87 -16.78
C ALA A 218 -10.22 10.84 -17.67
N GLU A 219 -10.95 9.87 -18.18
CA GLU A 219 -10.49 8.86 -19.12
C GLU A 219 -11.00 9.17 -20.54
N ARG A 220 -10.10 9.12 -21.52
CA ARG A 220 -10.48 9.22 -22.93
C ARG A 220 -10.79 7.84 -23.49
N VAL A 221 -12.06 7.57 -23.71
CA VAL A 221 -12.53 6.28 -24.25
C VAL A 221 -12.85 6.46 -25.73
N LYS A 222 -12.36 5.55 -26.57
CA LYS A 222 -12.76 5.48 -27.98
C LYS A 222 -14.13 4.81 -28.06
N VAL A 223 -15.15 5.53 -28.48
CA VAL A 223 -16.50 5.02 -28.67
C VAL A 223 -16.79 4.90 -30.16
N GLU A 224 -17.30 3.75 -30.58
CA GLU A 224 -17.77 3.57 -31.95
C GLU A 224 -19.16 4.21 -32.12
N VAL A 225 -19.25 5.28 -32.90
CA VAL A 225 -20.52 5.94 -33.22
C VAL A 225 -20.96 5.47 -34.59
N GLN A 226 -22.16 4.90 -34.67
CA GLN A 226 -22.81 4.57 -35.96
C GLN A 226 -23.36 5.84 -36.60
N LYS A 227 -22.80 6.31 -37.70
CA LYS A 227 -23.34 7.40 -38.49
C LYS A 227 -24.15 6.82 -39.67
N GLY A 228 -25.49 6.76 -39.51
CA GLY A 228 -26.42 6.41 -40.60
C GLY A 228 -26.74 4.91 -40.73
N LYS A 229 -27.78 4.58 -41.52
CA LYS A 229 -28.36 3.24 -41.72
C LYS A 229 -27.50 2.26 -42.56
N GLY A 230 -26.19 2.46 -42.69
CA GLY A 230 -25.29 1.61 -43.47
C GLY A 230 -24.18 1.01 -42.64
N LYS A 231 -23.97 -0.32 -42.74
CA LYS A 231 -22.99 -1.12 -41.98
C LYS A 231 -21.49 -0.71 -42.16
N LYS A 232 -21.14 0.31 -42.94
CA LYS A 232 -19.74 0.60 -43.34
C LYS A 232 -19.12 1.87 -42.76
N ASN A 233 -19.81 2.72 -42.03
CA ASN A 233 -19.24 3.94 -41.47
C ASN A 233 -19.27 3.94 -39.95
N LYS A 234 -18.34 3.21 -39.33
CA LYS A 234 -18.02 3.33 -37.92
C LYS A 234 -16.97 4.43 -37.78
N LEU A 235 -17.36 5.53 -37.17
CA LEU A 235 -16.43 6.59 -36.77
C LEU A 235 -16.04 6.36 -35.29
N GLN A 236 -14.74 6.36 -35.01
CA GLN A 236 -14.25 6.36 -33.64
C GLN A 236 -14.29 7.80 -33.14
N GLN A 237 -15.12 8.06 -32.13
CA GLN A 237 -15.17 9.33 -31.44
C GLN A 237 -14.50 9.16 -30.05
N LEU A 238 -13.69 10.16 -29.66
CA LEU A 238 -13.13 10.21 -28.30
C LEU A 238 -14.18 10.82 -27.37
N GLU A 239 -14.62 10.06 -26.41
CA GLU A 239 -15.50 10.50 -25.32
C GLU A 239 -14.66 10.64 -24.04
N ILE A 240 -14.88 11.70 -23.29
CA ILE A 240 -14.28 11.86 -21.95
C ILE A 240 -15.28 11.30 -20.94
N ARG A 241 -14.85 10.28 -20.22
CA ARG A 241 -15.62 9.70 -19.09
C ARG A 241 -14.88 9.95 -17.80
N GLU A 242 -15.63 10.18 -16.73
CA GLU A 242 -15.07 10.21 -15.39
C GLU A 242 -15.06 8.80 -14.80
N ARG A 243 -13.93 8.41 -14.25
CA ARG A 243 -13.75 7.17 -13.49
C ARG A 243 -13.41 7.50 -12.05
N ASN A 244 -14.06 6.81 -11.11
CA ASN A 244 -13.79 6.96 -9.69
C ASN A 244 -12.43 6.33 -9.35
N ARG A 245 -11.74 6.95 -8.40
CA ARG A 245 -10.54 6.44 -7.72
C ARG A 245 -10.90 6.13 -6.28
N ARG A 246 -10.47 4.99 -5.79
CA ARG A 246 -10.80 4.53 -4.44
C ARG A 246 -9.56 3.92 -3.78
N PHE A 247 -9.52 4.04 -2.47
CA PHE A 247 -8.54 3.39 -1.62
C PHE A 247 -9.25 2.36 -0.75
N PHE A 248 -8.85 1.10 -0.87
CA PHE A 248 -9.44 -0.01 -0.14
C PHE A 248 -8.48 -0.49 0.94
N ILE A 249 -8.94 -0.50 2.19
CA ILE A 249 -8.33 -1.22 3.29
C ILE A 249 -9.07 -2.55 3.37
N VAL A 250 -8.36 -3.64 3.09
CA VAL A 250 -8.93 -4.99 2.98
C VAL A 250 -8.45 -5.82 4.18
N PRO A 251 -9.28 -5.98 5.22
CA PRO A 251 -8.97 -6.85 6.34
C PRO A 251 -8.98 -8.31 5.89
N GLU A 252 -7.91 -9.05 6.23
CA GLU A 252 -7.77 -10.46 5.89
C GLU A 252 -7.18 -11.24 7.06
N MET A 253 -7.97 -12.16 7.62
CA MET A 253 -7.58 -12.94 8.81
C MET A 253 -6.38 -13.85 8.56
N LEU A 254 -6.26 -14.40 7.35
CA LEU A 254 -5.18 -15.30 6.96
C LEU A 254 -3.96 -14.57 6.38
N ALA A 255 -3.96 -13.23 6.37
CA ALA A 255 -2.77 -12.48 6.03
C ALA A 255 -1.70 -12.67 7.12
N PRO A 256 -0.41 -12.81 6.74
CA PRO A 256 0.67 -12.94 7.71
C PRO A 256 0.71 -11.76 8.68
N ALA A 257 0.92 -12.04 9.97
CA ALA A 257 1.00 -11.01 11.01
C ALA A 257 2.05 -9.94 10.66
N GLY A 258 1.66 -8.67 10.80
CA GLY A 258 2.51 -7.52 10.46
C GLY A 258 2.72 -7.30 8.96
N SER A 259 2.13 -8.11 8.08
CA SER A 259 2.25 -7.90 6.63
C SER A 259 1.33 -6.76 6.15
N VAL A 260 1.80 -6.05 5.13
CA VAL A 260 1.02 -5.06 4.39
C VAL A 260 1.23 -5.34 2.91
N ASN A 261 0.20 -5.85 2.24
CA ASN A 261 0.23 -6.10 0.81
C ASN A 261 -0.43 -4.94 0.08
N PHE A 262 0.33 -4.26 -0.76
CA PHE A 262 -0.14 -3.09 -1.52
C PHE A 262 -0.27 -3.43 -3.00
N LEU A 263 -1.45 -3.11 -3.56
CA LEU A 263 -1.75 -3.30 -4.98
C LEU A 263 -2.38 -2.02 -5.56
N ASN A 264 -1.95 -1.67 -6.76
CA ASN A 264 -2.61 -0.65 -7.57
C ASN A 264 -3.18 -1.33 -8.82
N ILE A 265 -4.49 -1.22 -9.00
CA ILE A 265 -5.19 -1.80 -10.15
C ILE A 265 -5.96 -0.68 -10.84
N LYS A 266 -5.44 -0.20 -11.94
CA LYS A 266 -5.91 1.02 -12.64
C LYS A 266 -5.81 2.24 -11.72
N ASP A 267 -6.95 2.75 -11.23
CA ASP A 267 -7.01 3.91 -10.32
C ASP A 267 -7.46 3.54 -8.91
N ASP A 268 -7.72 2.26 -8.66
CA ASP A 268 -8.07 1.75 -7.34
C ASP A 268 -6.81 1.21 -6.64
N TYR A 269 -6.67 1.54 -5.37
CA TYR A 269 -5.55 1.17 -4.51
C TYR A 269 -6.06 0.24 -3.42
N TYR A 270 -5.37 -0.88 -3.22
CA TYR A 270 -5.75 -1.89 -2.26
C TYR A 270 -4.61 -2.13 -1.27
N VAL A 271 -4.93 -2.15 -0.01
CA VAL A 271 -4.01 -2.52 1.07
C VAL A 271 -4.62 -3.66 1.85
N ILE A 272 -4.05 -4.84 1.71
CA ILE A 272 -4.50 -6.07 2.36
C ILE A 272 -3.68 -6.26 3.63
N ILE A 273 -4.34 -6.35 4.77
CA ILE A 273 -3.74 -6.35 6.11
C ILE A 273 -4.45 -7.30 7.07
N PRO A 274 -3.75 -7.81 8.09
CA PRO A 274 -4.41 -8.42 9.25
C PRO A 274 -5.33 -7.41 9.96
N PRO A 275 -6.41 -7.85 10.60
CA PRO A 275 -7.39 -6.96 11.23
C PRO A 275 -6.89 -6.23 12.48
N ASP A 276 -5.75 -6.64 13.05
CA ASP A 276 -5.09 -6.05 14.22
C ASP A 276 -3.95 -5.08 13.85
N THR A 277 -3.81 -4.74 12.57
CA THR A 277 -2.77 -3.83 12.09
C THR A 277 -2.94 -2.42 12.66
N ASP A 278 -1.88 -1.88 13.28
CA ASP A 278 -1.83 -0.47 13.65
C ASP A 278 -1.62 0.39 12.40
N LEU A 279 -2.66 1.15 12.04
CA LEU A 279 -2.64 1.97 10.83
C LEU A 279 -1.77 3.22 10.98
N ASN A 280 -1.48 3.67 12.21
CA ASN A 280 -0.73 4.91 12.44
C ASN A 280 0.76 4.75 12.15
N PHE A 281 1.31 3.55 12.31
CA PHE A 281 2.74 3.25 12.10
C PHE A 281 3.00 2.18 11.04
N SER A 282 2.00 1.83 10.24
CA SER A 282 2.09 0.78 9.23
C SER A 282 2.36 1.30 7.83
N GLY A 283 2.67 0.38 6.91
CA GLY A 283 2.77 0.66 5.47
C GLY A 283 1.45 1.11 4.82
N VAL A 284 0.31 1.00 5.53
CA VAL A 284 -1.01 1.49 5.07
C VAL A 284 -0.99 2.99 4.83
N ARG A 285 -0.32 3.75 5.69
CA ARG A 285 -0.09 5.20 5.54
C ARG A 285 0.56 5.52 4.19
N ARG A 286 1.62 4.78 3.85
CA ARG A 286 2.32 4.94 2.56
C ARG A 286 1.41 4.62 1.39
N GLY A 287 0.58 3.59 1.50
CA GLY A 287 -0.43 3.27 0.49
C GLY A 287 -1.43 4.40 0.28
N PHE A 288 -1.94 5.01 1.36
CA PHE A 288 -2.84 6.16 1.26
C PHE A 288 -2.12 7.42 0.74
N LEU A 289 -0.89 7.69 1.19
CA LEU A 289 -0.08 8.77 0.63
C LEU A 289 0.14 8.58 -0.87
N GLN A 290 0.43 7.36 -1.34
CA GLN A 290 0.55 7.04 -2.75
C GLN A 290 -0.74 7.39 -3.52
N PHE A 291 -1.90 7.00 -2.98
CA PHE A 291 -3.21 7.33 -3.56
C PHE A 291 -3.42 8.84 -3.69
N VAL A 292 -2.95 9.65 -2.75
CA VAL A 292 -3.06 11.12 -2.79
C VAL A 292 -2.03 11.74 -3.73
N ILE A 293 -0.79 11.27 -3.73
CA ILE A 293 0.35 11.91 -4.41
C ILE A 293 0.44 11.56 -5.89
N ASP A 294 0.10 10.34 -6.29
CA ASP A 294 0.23 9.89 -7.70
C ASP A 294 -0.48 10.83 -8.71
N PRO A 295 -1.73 11.27 -8.50
CA PRO A 295 -2.37 12.20 -9.43
C PRO A 295 -1.67 13.55 -9.52
N ILE A 296 -1.06 13.99 -8.41
CA ILE A 296 -0.31 15.25 -8.37
C ILE A 296 0.95 15.12 -9.21
N VAL A 297 1.70 14.03 -9.05
CA VAL A 297 2.89 13.73 -9.85
C VAL A 297 2.54 13.64 -11.34
N LEU A 298 1.46 12.95 -11.69
CA LEU A 298 0.99 12.83 -13.08
C LEU A 298 0.57 14.17 -13.68
N ARG A 299 -0.02 15.08 -12.90
CA ARG A 299 -0.39 16.43 -13.34
C ARG A 299 0.83 17.25 -13.74
N HIS A 300 1.98 17.03 -13.10
CA HIS A 300 3.25 17.69 -13.35
C HIS A 300 4.15 16.91 -14.34
N SER A 301 3.55 16.07 -15.19
CA SER A 301 4.30 15.22 -16.11
C SER A 301 5.19 15.98 -17.09
N LYS A 302 4.80 17.19 -17.53
CA LYS A 302 5.60 18.02 -18.44
C LYS A 302 6.90 18.46 -17.77
N GLU A 303 6.80 18.92 -16.56
CA GLU A 303 7.92 19.42 -15.77
C GLU A 303 8.85 18.26 -15.37
N ILE A 304 8.29 17.14 -14.96
CA ILE A 304 9.05 15.92 -14.66
C ILE A 304 9.82 15.45 -15.90
N SER A 305 9.24 15.61 -17.09
CA SER A 305 9.91 15.27 -18.35
C SER A 305 11.22 16.06 -18.54
N THR A 306 11.34 17.28 -18.03
CA THR A 306 12.57 18.09 -18.15
C THR A 306 13.73 17.57 -17.30
N ILE A 307 13.44 16.88 -16.20
CA ILE A 307 14.44 16.32 -15.26
C ILE A 307 14.63 14.81 -15.44
N ARG A 308 13.85 14.20 -16.35
CA ARG A 308 13.78 12.74 -16.53
C ARG A 308 15.16 12.09 -16.67
N GLU A 309 16.02 12.65 -17.53
CA GLU A 309 17.36 12.09 -17.77
C GLU A 309 18.28 12.18 -16.54
N ALA A 310 18.16 13.23 -15.73
CA ALA A 310 18.92 13.35 -14.50
C ALA A 310 18.49 12.30 -13.46
N VAL A 311 17.18 12.13 -13.26
CA VAL A 311 16.65 11.12 -12.34
C VAL A 311 16.98 9.71 -12.81
N ARG A 312 16.88 9.45 -14.13
CA ARG A 312 17.22 8.15 -14.71
C ARG A 312 18.68 7.76 -14.43
N LYS A 313 19.61 8.69 -14.54
CA LYS A 313 21.02 8.42 -14.20
C LYS A 313 21.19 7.98 -12.75
N LEU A 314 20.47 8.62 -11.81
CA LEU A 314 20.52 8.21 -10.40
C LEU A 314 19.93 6.80 -10.21
N LEU A 315 18.83 6.49 -10.90
CA LEU A 315 18.24 5.15 -10.89
C LEU A 315 19.16 4.09 -11.49
N ASP A 316 19.81 4.38 -12.60
CA ASP A 316 20.74 3.44 -13.25
C ASP A 316 21.94 3.13 -12.34
N GLU A 317 22.47 4.14 -11.62
CA GLU A 317 23.51 3.90 -10.61
C GLU A 317 22.97 3.02 -9.46
N ARG A 318 21.76 3.26 -8.98
CA ARG A 318 21.18 2.45 -7.91
C ARG A 318 20.91 1.01 -8.34
N ARG A 319 20.45 0.81 -9.57
CA ARG A 319 20.17 -0.52 -10.16
C ARG A 319 21.40 -1.40 -10.33
N LYS A 320 22.62 -0.83 -10.36
CA LYS A 320 23.84 -1.63 -10.33
C LYS A 320 23.95 -2.46 -9.07
N ASN A 321 23.51 -1.91 -7.94
CA ASN A 321 23.57 -2.57 -6.63
C ASN A 321 22.27 -3.32 -6.30
N ASN A 322 21.14 -2.88 -6.84
CA ASN A 322 19.83 -3.48 -6.64
C ASN A 322 19.02 -3.54 -7.95
N PRO A 323 19.14 -4.62 -8.74
CA PRO A 323 18.45 -4.78 -10.03
C PRO A 323 16.91 -4.75 -9.94
N ALA A 324 16.35 -5.01 -8.75
CA ALA A 324 14.90 -4.97 -8.51
C ALA A 324 14.31 -3.55 -8.51
N VAL A 325 15.14 -2.50 -8.43
CA VAL A 325 14.69 -1.12 -8.50
C VAL A 325 14.06 -0.82 -9.86
N SER A 326 12.83 -0.30 -9.84
CA SER A 326 12.09 0.08 -11.04
C SER A 326 12.81 1.20 -11.81
N PRO A 327 12.91 1.12 -13.15
CA PRO A 327 13.45 2.21 -13.98
C PRO A 327 12.44 3.35 -14.22
N ASP A 328 11.23 3.27 -13.65
CA ASP A 328 10.17 4.26 -13.87
C ASP A 328 10.42 5.52 -13.05
N VAL A 329 10.67 6.63 -13.75
CA VAL A 329 10.97 7.94 -13.15
C VAL A 329 9.76 8.52 -12.41
N PHE A 330 8.54 8.35 -12.93
CA PHE A 330 7.34 8.87 -12.26
C PHE A 330 7.08 8.12 -10.96
N LEU A 331 7.17 6.81 -11.00
CA LEU A 331 7.05 5.96 -9.81
C LEU A 331 8.13 6.31 -8.78
N THR A 332 9.35 6.55 -9.21
CA THR A 332 10.46 6.94 -8.33
C THR A 332 10.20 8.28 -7.64
N ILE A 333 9.73 9.29 -8.38
CA ILE A 333 9.41 10.60 -7.82
C ILE A 333 8.27 10.46 -6.81
N SER A 334 7.19 9.76 -7.17
CA SER A 334 6.07 9.53 -6.27
C SER A 334 6.51 8.80 -4.99
N ARG A 335 7.24 7.71 -5.10
CA ARG A 335 7.78 6.97 -3.95
C ARG A 335 8.68 7.82 -3.09
N SER A 336 9.56 8.63 -3.68
CA SER A 336 10.46 9.51 -2.93
C SER A 336 9.71 10.57 -2.13
N ILE A 337 8.64 11.15 -2.70
CA ILE A 337 7.77 12.11 -2.00
C ILE A 337 7.02 11.41 -0.85
N VAL A 338 6.40 10.27 -1.14
CA VAL A 338 5.64 9.47 -0.15
C VAL A 338 6.53 9.07 1.02
N SER A 339 7.72 8.54 0.75
CA SER A 339 8.67 8.12 1.79
C SER A 339 9.14 9.30 2.63
N ALA A 340 9.41 10.45 2.02
CA ALA A 340 9.84 11.65 2.73
C ALA A 340 8.73 12.19 3.65
N ILE A 341 7.49 12.27 3.16
CA ILE A 341 6.31 12.71 3.94
C ILE A 341 6.08 11.77 5.11
N ASP A 342 6.03 10.46 4.86
CA ASP A 342 5.79 9.46 5.89
C ASP A 342 6.84 9.52 7.00
N ALA A 343 8.13 9.56 6.63
CA ALA A 343 9.23 9.62 7.58
C ALA A 343 9.17 10.90 8.44
N ARG A 344 8.95 12.07 7.83
CA ARG A 344 8.89 13.35 8.55
C ARG A 344 7.67 13.47 9.45
N GLN A 345 6.52 12.93 9.04
CA GLN A 345 5.34 12.96 9.88
C GLN A 345 5.46 12.00 11.07
N VAL A 346 6.02 10.80 10.88
CA VAL A 346 6.30 9.87 11.98
C VAL A 346 7.31 10.48 12.95
N GLU A 347 8.38 11.10 12.46
CA GLU A 347 9.35 11.81 13.28
C GLU A 347 8.69 12.91 14.13
N ALA A 348 7.88 13.77 13.50
CA ALA A 348 7.18 14.86 14.20
C ALA A 348 6.25 14.31 15.30
N GLU A 349 5.52 13.24 15.04
CA GLU A 349 4.62 12.61 16.01
C GLU A 349 5.38 11.97 17.17
N LEU A 350 6.48 11.26 16.91
CA LEU A 350 7.32 10.68 17.96
C LEU A 350 7.96 11.75 18.83
N VAL A 351 8.43 12.84 18.23
CA VAL A 351 8.96 14.02 18.97
C VAL A 351 7.86 14.66 19.82
N ARG A 352 6.64 14.79 19.29
CA ARG A 352 5.49 15.32 20.03
C ARG A 352 5.17 14.45 21.25
N ILE A 353 5.09 13.14 21.08
CA ILE A 353 4.84 12.18 22.16
C ILE A 353 5.95 12.25 23.23
N ALA A 354 7.21 12.24 22.81
CA ALA A 354 8.35 12.33 23.73
C ALA A 354 8.32 13.65 24.52
N THR A 355 8.03 14.75 23.85
CA THR A 355 7.93 16.08 24.46
C THR A 355 6.79 16.16 25.47
N GLN A 356 5.63 15.60 25.14
CA GLN A 356 4.48 15.57 26.04
C GLN A 356 4.80 14.75 27.31
N ARG A 357 5.36 13.54 27.16
CA ARG A 357 5.77 12.70 28.30
C ARG A 357 6.79 13.40 29.20
N ALA A 358 7.78 14.05 28.59
CA ALA A 358 8.78 14.82 29.35
C ALA A 358 8.15 15.99 30.12
N ARG A 359 7.19 16.71 29.54
CA ARG A 359 6.45 17.78 30.23
C ARG A 359 5.67 17.25 31.43
N GLU A 360 4.87 16.21 31.25
CA GLU A 360 4.12 15.57 32.34
C GLU A 360 5.05 15.12 33.48
N GLN A 361 6.21 14.55 33.14
CA GLN A 361 7.21 14.15 34.10
C GLN A 361 7.84 15.36 34.82
N ILE A 362 8.21 16.43 34.11
CA ILE A 362 8.77 17.66 34.67
C ILE A 362 7.76 18.32 35.63
N ASP A 363 6.48 18.36 35.26
CA ASP A 363 5.42 18.96 36.06
C ASP A 363 5.19 18.20 37.37
N SER A 364 5.43 16.88 37.39
CA SER A 364 5.33 16.04 38.58
C SER A 364 6.51 16.14 39.56
N LEU A 365 7.64 16.72 39.12
CA LEU A 365 8.88 16.82 39.91
C LEU A 365 8.97 18.15 40.64
N ALA A 366 9.40 18.16 41.89
CA ALA A 366 9.74 19.37 42.65
C ALA A 366 11.22 19.77 42.54
N ASP A 367 12.10 18.80 42.29
CA ASP A 367 13.56 18.94 42.27
C ASP A 367 14.04 19.49 40.90
N VAL A 368 14.80 20.60 40.94
CA VAL A 368 15.34 21.27 39.77
C VAL A 368 16.36 20.43 39.02
N GLU A 369 17.21 19.68 39.69
CA GLU A 369 18.22 18.84 39.05
C GLU A 369 17.58 17.65 38.33
N LYS A 370 16.54 17.07 38.94
CA LYS A 370 15.74 16.02 38.26
C LYS A 370 15.02 16.55 37.01
N LYS A 371 14.49 17.78 37.07
CA LYS A 371 13.89 18.44 35.89
C LYS A 371 14.92 18.61 34.77
N LYS A 372 16.14 19.04 35.07
CA LYS A 372 17.22 19.15 34.09
C LYS A 372 17.60 17.81 33.49
N ALA A 373 17.62 16.75 34.32
CA ALA A 373 17.90 15.41 33.84
C ALA A 373 16.84 14.92 32.83
N VAL A 374 15.55 15.16 33.10
CA VAL A 374 14.46 14.84 32.16
C VAL A 374 14.58 15.62 30.87
N ALA A 375 14.91 16.93 30.94
CA ALA A 375 15.13 17.74 29.76
C ALA A 375 16.31 17.22 28.89
N ALA A 376 17.41 16.81 29.54
CA ALA A 376 18.54 16.19 28.81
C ALA A 376 18.16 14.87 28.18
N GLN A 377 17.36 14.04 28.85
CA GLN A 377 16.81 12.79 28.28
C GLN A 377 15.92 13.05 27.08
N LEU A 378 15.09 14.11 27.11
CA LEU A 378 14.28 14.50 25.95
C LEU A 378 15.13 14.87 24.74
N GLU A 379 16.18 15.66 24.92
CA GLU A 379 17.07 16.01 23.80
C GLU A 379 17.80 14.77 23.25
N ALA A 380 18.23 13.85 24.10
CA ALA A 380 18.78 12.58 23.66
C ALA A 380 17.75 11.73 22.87
N ALA A 381 16.50 11.68 23.33
CA ALA A 381 15.43 10.98 22.64
C ALA A 381 15.12 11.60 21.26
N LYS A 382 15.12 12.93 21.14
CA LYS A 382 14.94 13.61 19.83
C LYS A 382 16.06 13.28 18.85
N LEU A 383 17.31 13.22 19.31
CA LEU A 383 18.44 12.82 18.46
C LEU A 383 18.28 11.37 17.99
N SER A 384 17.91 10.45 18.87
CA SER A 384 17.65 9.05 18.49
C SER A 384 16.53 8.93 17.47
N ILE A 385 15.43 9.67 17.63
CA ILE A 385 14.32 9.70 16.65
C ILE A 385 14.80 10.22 15.29
N ALA A 386 15.64 11.26 15.27
CA ALA A 386 16.20 11.79 14.02
C ALA A 386 17.14 10.78 13.34
N ASP A 387 17.97 10.05 14.10
CA ASP A 387 18.85 9.01 13.58
C ASP A 387 18.03 7.84 12.98
N ASP A 388 16.98 7.40 13.68
CA ASP A 388 16.07 6.35 13.19
C ASP A 388 15.36 6.79 11.90
N THR A 389 14.95 8.05 11.83
CA THR A 389 14.35 8.64 10.63
C THR A 389 15.34 8.66 9.47
N ALA A 390 16.59 9.05 9.71
CA ALA A 390 17.65 9.05 8.71
C ALA A 390 17.94 7.63 8.20
N ALA A 391 18.00 6.64 9.09
CA ALA A 391 18.16 5.23 8.74
C ALA A 391 17.00 4.73 7.84
N LYS A 392 15.77 5.11 8.16
CA LYS A 392 14.59 4.77 7.36
C LYS A 392 14.62 5.40 5.96
N LEU A 393 15.00 6.67 5.87
CA LEU A 393 15.18 7.36 4.58
C LEU A 393 16.27 6.70 3.73
N PHE A 394 17.34 6.22 4.37
CA PHE A 394 18.42 5.51 3.69
C PHE A 394 17.94 4.16 3.14
N GLU A 395 17.18 3.41 3.92
CA GLU A 395 16.54 2.16 3.46
C GLU A 395 15.65 2.38 2.23
N ASP A 396 14.84 3.45 2.25
CA ASP A 396 13.96 3.80 1.13
C ASP A 396 14.75 4.27 -0.11
N TYR A 397 15.87 4.98 0.10
CA TYR A 397 16.82 5.33 -0.97
C TYR A 397 17.39 4.08 -1.63
N ASP A 398 17.78 3.08 -0.86
CA ASP A 398 18.30 1.80 -1.35
C ASP A 398 17.25 1.00 -2.14
N LYS A 399 15.98 1.15 -1.80
CA LYS A 399 14.84 0.57 -2.51
C LYS A 399 14.40 1.36 -3.74
N GLY A 400 15.12 2.45 -4.11
CA GLY A 400 14.91 3.22 -5.33
C GLY A 400 14.18 4.55 -5.17
N ALA A 401 13.92 5.00 -3.93
CA ALA A 401 13.42 6.36 -3.68
C ALA A 401 14.59 7.38 -3.73
N VAL A 402 15.25 7.48 -4.89
CA VAL A 402 16.54 8.19 -5.03
C VAL A 402 16.50 9.70 -4.77
N LEU A 403 15.32 10.29 -4.64
CA LEU A 403 15.13 11.71 -4.30
C LEU A 403 14.61 11.90 -2.86
N VAL A 404 14.55 10.86 -2.04
CA VAL A 404 13.92 10.89 -0.73
C VAL A 404 14.56 11.92 0.22
N PHE A 405 15.89 11.99 0.26
CA PHE A 405 16.59 12.98 1.11
C PHE A 405 16.32 14.42 0.67
N TYR A 406 16.26 14.65 -0.64
CA TYR A 406 15.94 15.96 -1.17
C TYR A 406 14.54 16.42 -0.71
N PHE A 407 13.53 15.56 -0.85
CA PHE A 407 12.17 15.90 -0.39
C PHE A 407 12.07 16.00 1.13
N ALA A 408 12.76 15.12 1.87
CA ALA A 408 12.79 15.18 3.33
C ALA A 408 13.42 16.49 3.86
N GLU A 409 14.45 17.01 3.19
CA GLU A 409 15.05 18.31 3.50
C GLU A 409 14.07 19.45 3.24
N GLN A 410 13.36 19.44 2.09
CA GLN A 410 12.37 20.48 1.78
C GLN A 410 11.23 20.54 2.82
N LEU A 411 10.81 19.38 3.34
CA LEU A 411 9.77 19.29 4.37
C LEU A 411 10.23 19.77 5.77
N SER A 412 11.54 19.94 6.00
CA SER A 412 12.09 20.40 7.27
C SER A 412 12.10 21.94 7.41
N PHE A 413 11.74 22.68 6.35
CA PHE A 413 11.69 24.13 6.43
C PHE A 413 10.50 24.64 7.25
N PRO A 414 10.64 25.76 8.03
CA PRO A 414 9.60 26.27 8.93
C PRO A 414 8.25 26.57 8.28
N GLN A 415 8.20 26.74 6.97
CA GLN A 415 6.95 26.95 6.23
C GLN A 415 6.07 25.68 6.13
N PHE A 416 6.58 24.53 6.56
CA PHE A 416 5.89 23.25 6.60
C PHE A 416 5.85 22.62 8.00
N ALA A 417 6.41 23.28 9.02
CA ALA A 417 6.46 22.85 10.41
C ALA A 417 5.24 23.34 11.23
#